data_ef9b981e89240e46d7c625b1feb4b1e8
#
_entry.id   ef9b981e89240e46d7c625b1feb4b1e8
#
_cell.length_a   1.000
_cell.length_b   1.000
_cell.length_c   1.000
_cell.angle_alpha   90.00
_cell.angle_beta   90.00
_cell.angle_gamma   90.00
#
_symmetry.space_group_name_H-M   'P 1'
#
loop_
_entity.id
_entity.type
_entity.pdbx_description
1 polymer ?
#
loop_
_entity_poly.entity_id
_entity_poly.type
_entity_poly.pdbx_seq_one_letter_code
_entity_poly.pdbx_strand_id
1 'polypeptide(L)'
;MSLETLGARADASLQTIPDIDLGFDKPRAQTRVVVAMSGGVDSSVVAALVQAAGYETIGITLQLYDHGAALKKQGACCAGQDIHDARRVADQIGIAHYVLDYESRFKEAVIDNFADTYLAGFTPIPCVRCNQSVKFKDLLETARDLGADCLVTGHFVGRFDGPEGAEMRRAVDAARDQSYFLFATTRAQLGFLRFPLADLPKPAVRDIAASLNLPVAIKPDSQDICFVPNGKYADVVAKLRPGAAEPGEILHVDGRVLGTHDGVIHFTVGQRRGLGIATGEPLFVVKLDAAAKQVFVGPKECLAVTHITLTDVNWIGEHVTGEDALDGRRVLARVRSTRPPVPGTLQIGAGWSVVLDHPEEGVAPGQACVFYDPNDNGDRVLGGGWIAATALRAEGLAL
;
A
#
# COMPACT_ATOMS: atom_id res chain seq x y z
N MET A 1 -34.19 -56.10 5.66
CA MET A 1 -32.83 -55.54 5.31
C MET A 1 -32.80 -54.09 5.73
N SER A 2 -31.96 -53.86 6.69
CA SER A 2 -31.91 -52.74 7.62
C SER A 2 -31.64 -51.37 6.99
N LEU A 3 -32.40 -50.42 7.46
CA LEU A 3 -32.15 -48.97 7.41
C LEU A 3 -31.10 -48.60 8.47
N GLU A 4 -29.84 -48.69 8.12
CA GLU A 4 -28.72 -48.15 8.94
C GLU A 4 -27.56 -47.77 8.02
N THR A 5 -27.51 -46.52 7.59
CA THR A 5 -26.33 -45.77 7.19
C THR A 5 -26.69 -44.38 6.69
N LEU A 6 -27.20 -43.55 7.57
CA LEU A 6 -27.32 -42.09 7.37
C LEU A 6 -27.05 -41.41 8.72
N GLY A 7 -25.84 -41.47 9.15
CA GLY A 7 -25.44 -40.83 10.41
C GLY A 7 -23.94 -40.74 10.56
N ALA A 8 -23.29 -39.83 9.83
CA ALA A 8 -21.96 -39.30 10.17
C ALA A 8 -21.57 -38.19 9.19
N ARG A 9 -22.23 -37.05 9.29
CA ARG A 9 -21.72 -35.75 8.83
C ARG A 9 -22.05 -34.71 9.90
N ALA A 10 -21.36 -34.80 10.98
CA ALA A 10 -21.34 -33.76 11.99
C ALA A 10 -19.98 -33.91 12.68
N ASP A 11 -19.03 -33.16 12.25
CA ASP A 11 -18.04 -32.46 13.05
C ASP A 11 -17.14 -31.67 12.10
N ALA A 12 -17.69 -30.64 11.46
CA ALA A 12 -16.86 -29.50 11.10
C ALA A 12 -16.52 -28.85 12.45
N SER A 13 -15.31 -29.10 12.95
CA SER A 13 -14.76 -28.42 14.11
C SER A 13 -15.13 -26.94 14.00
N LEU A 14 -15.97 -26.47 14.92
CA LEU A 14 -16.19 -25.04 15.13
C LEU A 14 -14.81 -24.44 15.41
N GLN A 15 -14.18 -23.87 14.39
CA GLN A 15 -12.97 -23.09 14.59
C GLN A 15 -13.36 -21.98 15.55
N THR A 16 -12.80 -22.02 16.74
CA THR A 16 -13.01 -21.00 17.76
C THR A 16 -12.58 -19.67 17.16
N ILE A 17 -13.51 -18.71 17.12
CA ILE A 17 -13.18 -17.33 16.70
C ILE A 17 -12.05 -16.85 17.58
N PRO A 18 -10.91 -16.40 17.02
CA PRO A 18 -9.78 -15.96 17.83
C PRO A 18 -10.21 -14.78 18.71
N ASP A 19 -9.93 -14.88 20.00
CA ASP A 19 -10.04 -13.73 20.90
C ASP A 19 -8.92 -12.75 20.57
N ILE A 20 -9.27 -11.48 20.40
CA ILE A 20 -8.29 -10.43 20.14
C ILE A 20 -8.16 -9.50 21.33
N ASP A 21 -6.92 -9.15 21.66
CA ASP A 21 -6.58 -8.12 22.64
C ASP A 21 -5.95 -6.93 21.91
N LEU A 22 -6.54 -5.74 22.10
CA LEU A 22 -6.05 -4.49 21.50
C LEU A 22 -5.04 -3.76 22.40
N GLY A 23 -4.67 -4.33 23.54
CA GLY A 23 -3.64 -3.81 24.46
C GLY A 23 -4.08 -2.58 25.25
N PHE A 24 -5.28 -2.61 25.85
CA PHE A 24 -5.77 -1.55 26.74
C PHE A 24 -5.98 -2.07 28.17
N ASP A 25 -5.51 -1.30 29.14
CA ASP A 25 -5.67 -1.64 30.58
C ASP A 25 -7.09 -1.44 31.11
N LYS A 26 -8.01 -0.88 30.33
CA LYS A 26 -9.41 -0.67 30.71
C LYS A 26 -10.33 -1.78 30.18
N PRO A 27 -11.52 -1.99 30.81
CA PRO A 27 -12.46 -3.01 30.36
C PRO A 27 -12.83 -2.85 28.88
N ARG A 28 -12.89 -3.97 28.15
CA ARG A 28 -13.21 -3.98 26.72
C ARG A 28 -14.52 -3.26 26.39
N ALA A 29 -15.57 -3.45 27.20
CA ALA A 29 -16.86 -2.80 27.02
C ALA A 29 -16.82 -1.25 27.22
N GLN A 30 -15.75 -0.72 27.80
CA GLN A 30 -15.52 0.73 27.97
C GLN A 30 -14.48 1.26 26.99
N THR A 31 -13.86 0.37 26.20
CA THR A 31 -12.88 0.72 25.18
C THR A 31 -13.60 0.94 23.87
N ARG A 32 -13.68 2.19 23.42
CA ARG A 32 -14.33 2.54 22.16
C ARG A 32 -13.37 2.36 21.00
N VAL A 33 -13.80 1.60 20.01
CA VAL A 33 -12.99 1.22 18.84
C VAL A 33 -13.68 1.64 17.56
N VAL A 34 -13.00 2.43 16.76
CA VAL A 34 -13.45 2.71 15.38
C VAL A 34 -12.79 1.71 14.44
N VAL A 35 -13.56 1.03 13.60
CA VAL A 35 -13.07 0.10 12.59
C VAL A 35 -13.28 0.71 11.20
N ALA A 36 -12.19 0.85 10.44
CA ALA A 36 -12.24 1.27 9.04
C ALA A 36 -12.76 0.11 8.18
N MET A 37 -13.99 0.21 7.71
CA MET A 37 -14.69 -0.81 6.92
C MET A 37 -14.70 -0.43 5.44
N SER A 38 -13.98 -1.20 4.61
CA SER A 38 -13.91 -0.98 3.15
C SER A 38 -14.94 -1.79 2.35
N GLY A 39 -15.76 -2.61 3.02
CA GLY A 39 -16.66 -3.57 2.35
C GLY A 39 -15.96 -4.81 1.80
N GLY A 40 -14.66 -4.97 2.05
CA GLY A 40 -13.89 -6.18 1.77
C GLY A 40 -13.93 -7.19 2.90
N VAL A 41 -13.43 -8.42 2.62
CA VAL A 41 -13.38 -9.52 3.60
C VAL A 41 -12.60 -9.14 4.85
N ASP A 42 -11.40 -8.59 4.67
CA ASP A 42 -10.44 -8.33 5.75
C ASP A 42 -10.99 -7.34 6.78
N SER A 43 -11.48 -6.19 6.33
CA SER A 43 -12.08 -5.18 7.22
C SER A 43 -13.35 -5.67 7.91
N SER A 44 -14.11 -6.54 7.23
CA SER A 44 -15.33 -7.14 7.78
C SER A 44 -15.04 -8.16 8.87
N VAL A 45 -14.01 -8.99 8.67
CA VAL A 45 -13.53 -9.93 9.69
C VAL A 45 -13.00 -9.18 10.91
N VAL A 46 -12.21 -8.14 10.70
CA VAL A 46 -11.72 -7.30 11.79
C VAL A 46 -12.86 -6.69 12.60
N ALA A 47 -13.89 -6.13 11.95
CA ALA A 47 -15.05 -5.59 12.65
C ALA A 47 -15.77 -6.65 13.49
N ALA A 48 -15.94 -7.86 12.95
CA ALA A 48 -16.57 -8.98 13.65
C ALA A 48 -15.72 -9.47 14.83
N LEU A 49 -14.39 -9.56 14.69
CA LEU A 49 -13.47 -9.95 15.77
C LEU A 49 -13.48 -8.93 16.91
N VAL A 50 -13.41 -7.62 16.59
CA VAL A 50 -13.45 -6.55 17.59
C VAL A 50 -14.76 -6.57 18.37
N GLN A 51 -15.89 -6.71 17.67
CA GLN A 51 -17.20 -6.80 18.29
C GLN A 51 -17.35 -8.06 19.15
N ALA A 52 -16.93 -9.23 18.64
CA ALA A 52 -17.00 -10.51 19.37
C ALA A 52 -16.11 -10.52 20.65
N ALA A 53 -15.00 -9.77 20.63
CA ALA A 53 -14.13 -9.57 21.79
C ALA A 53 -14.77 -8.65 22.87
N GLY A 54 -15.92 -8.03 22.59
CA GLY A 54 -16.68 -7.23 23.55
C GLY A 54 -16.28 -5.76 23.64
N TYR A 55 -15.58 -5.22 22.62
CA TYR A 55 -15.28 -3.79 22.54
C TYR A 55 -16.50 -2.95 22.10
N GLU A 56 -16.57 -1.69 22.54
CA GLU A 56 -17.53 -0.73 22.01
C GLU A 56 -17.16 -0.36 20.57
N THR A 57 -17.77 -1.02 19.60
CA THR A 57 -17.32 -1.01 18.20
C THR A 57 -18.18 -0.10 17.33
N ILE A 58 -17.55 0.78 16.55
CA ILE A 58 -18.16 1.65 15.55
C ILE A 58 -17.50 1.39 14.20
N GLY A 59 -18.28 1.05 13.18
CA GLY A 59 -17.80 0.91 11.80
C GLY A 59 -17.86 2.24 11.05
N ILE A 60 -16.80 2.57 10.30
CA ILE A 60 -16.78 3.73 9.40
C ILE A 60 -16.33 3.30 8.02
N THR A 61 -17.10 3.66 7.00
CA THR A 61 -16.73 3.54 5.59
C THR A 61 -16.51 4.92 5.00
N LEU A 62 -15.38 5.11 4.31
CA LEU A 62 -15.11 6.32 3.52
C LEU A 62 -15.62 6.09 2.09
N GLN A 63 -16.52 6.96 1.62
CA GLN A 63 -16.89 7.05 0.22
C GLN A 63 -15.80 7.85 -0.49
N LEU A 64 -14.90 7.15 -1.19
CA LEU A 64 -13.68 7.75 -1.76
C LEU A 64 -13.86 8.25 -3.19
N TYR A 65 -14.77 7.66 -3.95
CA TYR A 65 -15.03 8.00 -5.35
C TYR A 65 -16.36 7.41 -5.83
N ASP A 66 -16.99 8.09 -6.80
CA ASP A 66 -18.15 7.59 -7.53
C ASP A 66 -17.74 7.04 -8.90
N HIS A 67 -17.79 5.74 -9.07
CA HIS A 67 -17.54 5.09 -10.35
C HIS A 67 -18.52 5.51 -11.46
N GLY A 68 -19.74 5.87 -11.11
CA GLY A 68 -20.77 6.31 -12.07
C GLY A 68 -20.41 7.61 -12.76
N ALA A 69 -19.92 8.58 -12.00
CA ALA A 69 -19.54 9.89 -12.51
C ALA A 69 -18.21 9.84 -13.31
N ALA A 70 -17.21 9.07 -12.85
CA ALA A 70 -15.90 9.01 -13.48
C ALA A 70 -15.88 8.27 -14.83
N LEU A 71 -16.81 7.31 -15.06
CA LEU A 71 -16.74 6.41 -16.22
C LEU A 71 -17.95 6.50 -17.17
N LYS A 72 -18.98 7.32 -16.85
CA LYS A 72 -20.24 7.41 -17.65
C LYS A 72 -20.82 6.06 -18.08
N LYS A 73 -20.59 4.99 -17.32
CA LYS A 73 -21.19 3.68 -17.54
C LYS A 73 -22.36 3.48 -16.58
N GLN A 74 -23.59 3.47 -17.10
CA GLN A 74 -24.75 2.96 -16.36
C GLN A 74 -24.45 1.51 -15.93
N GLY A 75 -24.47 1.25 -14.62
CA GLY A 75 -24.32 -0.09 -14.03
C GLY A 75 -22.96 -0.41 -13.39
N ALA A 76 -21.98 0.50 -13.33
CA ALA A 76 -20.71 0.28 -12.65
C ALA A 76 -20.78 0.78 -11.19
N CYS A 77 -21.38 -0.02 -10.31
CA CYS A 77 -21.67 0.36 -8.91
C CYS A 77 -20.72 -0.32 -7.91
N CYS A 78 -19.38 -0.32 -8.15
CA CYS A 78 -18.47 -0.98 -7.20
C CYS A 78 -18.36 -0.21 -5.88
N ALA A 79 -18.23 1.13 -5.88
CA ALA A 79 -18.19 1.90 -4.63
C ALA A 79 -19.50 1.80 -3.85
N GLY A 80 -20.66 1.86 -4.51
CA GLY A 80 -21.96 1.64 -3.90
C GLY A 80 -22.13 0.22 -3.35
N GLN A 81 -21.59 -0.79 -4.05
CA GLN A 81 -21.62 -2.17 -3.58
C GLN A 81 -20.75 -2.37 -2.33
N ASP A 82 -19.54 -1.80 -2.31
CA ASP A 82 -18.64 -1.89 -1.15
C ASP A 82 -19.27 -1.25 0.11
N ILE A 83 -19.90 -0.09 -0.03
CA ILE A 83 -20.64 0.58 1.06
C ILE A 83 -21.82 -0.29 1.50
N HIS A 84 -22.56 -0.86 0.56
CA HIS A 84 -23.71 -1.75 0.87
C HIS A 84 -23.22 -3.00 1.60
N ASP A 85 -22.13 -3.62 1.16
CA ASP A 85 -21.53 -4.80 1.79
C ASP A 85 -21.08 -4.49 3.22
N ALA A 86 -20.41 -3.34 3.44
CA ALA A 86 -20.01 -2.89 4.77
C ALA A 86 -21.21 -2.70 5.71
N ARG A 87 -22.31 -2.08 5.22
CA ARG A 87 -23.56 -1.93 6.00
C ARG A 87 -24.16 -3.27 6.38
N ARG A 88 -24.28 -4.19 5.42
CA ARG A 88 -24.83 -5.53 5.67
C ARG A 88 -24.03 -6.30 6.73
N VAL A 89 -22.70 -6.18 6.69
CA VAL A 89 -21.84 -6.78 7.72
C VAL A 89 -22.08 -6.12 9.07
N ALA A 90 -22.09 -4.78 9.13
CA ALA A 90 -22.31 -4.03 10.37
C ALA A 90 -23.68 -4.36 10.99
N ASP A 91 -24.75 -4.41 10.18
CA ASP A 91 -26.08 -4.81 10.62
C ASP A 91 -26.10 -6.23 11.18
N GLN A 92 -25.42 -7.18 10.51
CA GLN A 92 -25.35 -8.58 10.94
C GLN A 92 -24.63 -8.76 12.26
N ILE A 93 -23.51 -8.03 12.48
CA ILE A 93 -22.74 -8.12 13.73
C ILE A 93 -23.25 -7.18 14.82
N GLY A 94 -24.25 -6.34 14.52
CA GLY A 94 -24.93 -5.48 15.49
C GLY A 94 -24.13 -4.26 15.94
N ILE A 95 -23.34 -3.64 15.05
CA ILE A 95 -22.58 -2.41 15.35
C ILE A 95 -23.13 -1.18 14.63
N ALA A 96 -22.95 0.01 15.22
CA ALA A 96 -23.22 1.27 14.53
C ALA A 96 -22.29 1.43 13.33
N HIS A 97 -22.81 1.91 12.20
CA HIS A 97 -22.04 2.11 10.98
C HIS A 97 -22.32 3.45 10.34
N TYR A 98 -21.28 4.19 10.01
CA TYR A 98 -21.36 5.50 9.36
C TYR A 98 -20.63 5.48 8.02
N VAL A 99 -21.17 6.21 7.06
CA VAL A 99 -20.53 6.45 5.76
C VAL A 99 -20.20 7.92 5.67
N LEU A 100 -18.94 8.23 5.46
CA LEU A 100 -18.44 9.59 5.36
C LEU A 100 -18.09 9.89 3.90
N ASP A 101 -18.55 11.03 3.40
CA ASP A 101 -18.18 11.52 2.07
C ASP A 101 -16.77 12.09 2.09
N TYR A 102 -15.88 11.43 1.39
CA TYR A 102 -14.48 11.81 1.21
C TYR A 102 -14.08 11.94 -0.26
N GLU A 103 -15.03 12.01 -1.18
CA GLU A 103 -14.77 12.03 -2.63
C GLU A 103 -13.86 13.19 -3.04
N SER A 104 -14.20 14.41 -2.64
CA SER A 104 -13.41 15.61 -2.96
C SER A 104 -12.00 15.53 -2.35
N ARG A 105 -11.91 15.09 -1.09
CA ARG A 105 -10.64 14.97 -0.37
C ARG A 105 -9.74 13.89 -0.97
N PHE A 106 -10.32 12.74 -1.32
CA PHE A 106 -9.60 11.65 -1.98
C PHE A 106 -9.13 12.04 -3.39
N LYS A 107 -9.99 12.74 -4.14
CA LYS A 107 -9.62 13.26 -5.45
C LYS A 107 -8.38 14.15 -5.35
N GLU A 108 -8.40 15.15 -4.48
CA GLU A 108 -7.32 16.11 -4.30
C GLU A 108 -6.03 15.43 -3.80
N ALA A 109 -6.11 14.64 -2.71
CA ALA A 109 -4.94 14.11 -2.04
C ALA A 109 -4.32 12.89 -2.76
N VAL A 110 -5.11 12.12 -3.50
CA VAL A 110 -4.67 10.83 -4.06
C VAL A 110 -4.76 10.80 -5.58
N ILE A 111 -5.94 11.12 -6.17
CA ILE A 111 -6.13 10.97 -7.62
C ILE A 111 -5.36 12.05 -8.40
N ASP A 112 -5.44 13.31 -7.97
CA ASP A 112 -4.70 14.39 -8.62
C ASP A 112 -3.18 14.21 -8.43
N ASN A 113 -2.72 13.83 -7.22
CA ASN A 113 -1.32 13.50 -6.99
C ASN A 113 -0.83 12.34 -7.88
N PHE A 114 -1.65 11.30 -8.06
CA PHE A 114 -1.36 10.19 -8.97
C PHE A 114 -1.14 10.67 -10.41
N ALA A 115 -2.04 11.50 -10.93
CA ALA A 115 -1.93 12.04 -12.28
C ALA A 115 -0.69 12.93 -12.44
N ASP A 116 -0.46 13.85 -11.51
CA ASP A 116 0.67 14.78 -11.55
C ASP A 116 2.03 14.07 -11.42
N THR A 117 2.10 13.01 -10.60
CA THR A 117 3.30 12.15 -10.48
C THR A 117 3.61 11.42 -11.79
N TYR A 118 2.59 10.89 -12.48
CA TYR A 118 2.76 10.29 -13.80
C TYR A 118 3.23 11.29 -14.85
N LEU A 119 2.65 12.50 -14.85
CA LEU A 119 3.06 13.57 -15.75
C LEU A 119 4.50 14.01 -15.55
N ALA A 120 4.99 13.93 -14.32
CA ALA A 120 6.40 14.18 -13.99
C ALA A 120 7.35 13.04 -14.42
N GLY A 121 6.85 11.96 -15.02
CA GLY A 121 7.63 10.79 -15.44
C GLY A 121 7.96 9.82 -14.30
N PHE A 122 7.30 9.95 -13.16
CA PHE A 122 7.49 9.11 -11.99
C PHE A 122 6.44 7.99 -11.92
N THR A 123 6.71 6.97 -11.10
CA THR A 123 5.79 5.84 -10.89
C THR A 123 5.12 5.95 -9.52
N PRO A 124 3.88 6.48 -9.43
CA PRO A 124 3.22 6.73 -8.14
C PRO A 124 2.77 5.45 -7.43
N ILE A 125 2.61 5.55 -6.08
CA ILE A 125 1.99 4.54 -5.23
C ILE A 125 0.81 5.19 -4.50
N PRO A 126 -0.37 5.31 -5.13
CA PRO A 126 -1.51 6.01 -4.54
C PRO A 126 -2.02 5.38 -3.24
N CYS A 127 -1.81 4.06 -3.03
CA CYS A 127 -2.19 3.39 -1.78
C CYS A 127 -1.43 3.95 -0.57
N VAL A 128 -0.14 4.30 -0.71
CA VAL A 128 0.62 4.97 0.36
C VAL A 128 0.05 6.35 0.65
N ARG A 129 -0.22 7.15 -0.38
CA ARG A 129 -0.82 8.49 -0.21
C ARG A 129 -2.21 8.42 0.43
N CYS A 130 -3.04 7.43 0.05
CA CYS A 130 -4.33 7.18 0.67
C CYS A 130 -4.20 6.87 2.16
N ASN A 131 -3.29 5.96 2.53
CA ASN A 131 -3.05 5.62 3.93
C ASN A 131 -2.53 6.84 4.70
N GLN A 132 -1.56 7.56 4.17
CA GLN A 132 -0.92 8.72 4.80
C GLN A 132 -1.88 9.89 5.04
N SER A 133 -2.66 10.28 4.00
CA SER A 133 -3.41 11.54 4.01
C SER A 133 -4.88 11.36 4.39
N VAL A 134 -5.53 10.26 3.96
CA VAL A 134 -6.97 10.06 4.14
C VAL A 134 -7.25 9.15 5.32
N LYS A 135 -6.67 7.94 5.35
CA LYS A 135 -7.01 6.96 6.40
C LYS A 135 -6.34 7.27 7.74
N PHE A 136 -5.02 7.53 7.74
CA PHE A 136 -4.27 7.67 8.99
C PHE A 136 -4.05 9.13 9.41
N LYS A 137 -4.59 10.08 8.65
CA LYS A 137 -4.73 11.46 9.07
C LYS A 137 -6.20 11.77 9.33
N ASP A 138 -6.99 11.90 8.28
CA ASP A 138 -8.35 12.45 8.38
C ASP A 138 -9.31 11.49 9.13
N LEU A 139 -9.33 10.18 8.79
CA LEU A 139 -10.18 9.21 9.51
C LEU A 139 -9.71 8.98 10.95
N LEU A 140 -8.40 9.03 11.20
CA LEU A 140 -7.87 8.92 12.56
C LEU A 140 -8.29 10.11 13.44
N GLU A 141 -8.29 11.34 12.89
CA GLU A 141 -8.82 12.54 13.57
C GLU A 141 -10.31 12.36 13.86
N THR A 142 -11.11 11.92 12.88
CA THR A 142 -12.53 11.60 13.08
C THR A 142 -12.74 10.56 14.19
N ALA A 143 -11.92 9.51 14.25
CA ALA A 143 -12.03 8.51 15.31
C ALA A 143 -11.74 9.11 16.69
N ARG A 144 -10.78 10.01 16.80
CA ARG A 144 -10.48 10.76 18.06
C ARG A 144 -11.64 11.67 18.46
N ASP A 145 -12.25 12.38 17.51
CA ASP A 145 -13.40 13.26 17.76
C ASP A 145 -14.62 12.49 18.25
N LEU A 146 -14.76 11.21 17.82
CA LEU A 146 -15.76 10.28 18.34
C LEU A 146 -15.40 9.71 19.73
N GLY A 147 -14.27 10.13 20.31
CA GLY A 147 -13.80 9.65 21.60
C GLY A 147 -13.31 8.19 21.56
N ALA A 148 -12.86 7.71 20.40
CA ALA A 148 -12.31 6.36 20.29
C ALA A 148 -10.92 6.28 20.95
N ASP A 149 -10.60 5.10 21.49
CA ASP A 149 -9.29 4.77 22.04
C ASP A 149 -8.30 4.33 20.97
N CYS A 150 -8.81 3.78 19.88
CA CYS A 150 -8.01 3.40 18.71
C CYS A 150 -8.83 3.37 17.42
N LEU A 151 -8.08 3.41 16.30
CA LEU A 151 -8.57 3.10 14.96
C LEU A 151 -8.03 1.73 14.54
N VAL A 152 -8.91 0.83 14.17
CA VAL A 152 -8.58 -0.53 13.72
C VAL A 152 -8.79 -0.66 12.23
N THR A 153 -7.88 -1.35 11.55
CA THR A 153 -7.99 -1.59 10.10
C THR A 153 -7.66 -3.03 9.73
N GLY A 154 -8.14 -3.48 8.58
CA GLY A 154 -7.86 -4.79 8.01
C GLY A 154 -6.53 -4.92 7.26
N HIS A 155 -5.52 -4.10 7.57
CA HIS A 155 -4.21 -4.25 6.97
C HIS A 155 -3.44 -5.43 7.59
N PHE A 156 -2.75 -6.18 6.72
CA PHE A 156 -1.81 -7.22 7.11
C PHE A 156 -0.46 -6.57 7.47
N VAL A 157 -0.33 -6.15 8.70
CA VAL A 157 0.88 -5.56 9.28
C VAL A 157 0.82 -5.75 10.80
N GLY A 158 1.96 -5.92 11.46
CA GLY A 158 2.06 -6.02 12.90
C GLY A 158 2.25 -4.65 13.57
N ARG A 159 1.64 -4.48 14.75
CA ARG A 159 1.91 -3.38 15.67
C ARG A 159 2.18 -3.95 17.05
N PHE A 160 3.32 -3.62 17.60
CA PHE A 160 3.79 -4.11 18.91
C PHE A 160 4.19 -2.94 19.79
N ASP A 161 4.12 -3.12 21.10
CA ASP A 161 4.64 -2.16 22.07
C ASP A 161 6.10 -2.50 22.35
N GLY A 162 6.99 -1.68 21.82
CA GLY A 162 8.42 -1.75 22.07
C GLY A 162 8.84 -0.82 23.21
N PRO A 163 10.12 -0.83 23.59
CA PRO A 163 10.65 -0.05 24.71
C PRO A 163 10.51 1.46 24.48
N GLU A 164 10.44 1.92 23.25
CA GLU A 164 10.33 3.33 22.87
C GLU A 164 8.94 3.72 22.32
N GLY A 165 7.95 2.85 22.50
CA GLY A 165 6.58 3.03 22.02
C GLY A 165 6.21 2.06 20.91
N ALA A 166 5.18 2.39 20.13
CA ALA A 166 4.66 1.51 19.11
C ALA A 166 5.67 1.27 17.97
N GLU A 167 5.88 -0.01 17.65
CA GLU A 167 6.70 -0.50 16.55
C GLU A 167 5.82 -1.10 15.46
N MET A 168 6.20 -0.90 14.21
CA MET A 168 5.59 -1.58 13.06
C MET A 168 6.43 -2.79 12.68
N ARG A 169 5.76 -3.93 12.42
CA ARG A 169 6.40 -5.16 11.98
C ARG A 169 5.68 -5.74 10.78
N ARG A 170 6.34 -6.60 10.05
CA ARG A 170 5.73 -7.33 8.93
C ARG A 170 4.64 -8.26 9.45
N ALA A 171 3.67 -8.57 8.60
CA ALA A 171 2.70 -9.61 8.90
C ALA A 171 3.33 -11.00 8.80
N VAL A 172 2.77 -11.95 9.56
CA VAL A 172 3.16 -13.38 9.48
C VAL A 172 2.94 -13.93 8.06
N ASP A 173 1.87 -13.54 7.38
CA ASP A 173 1.65 -13.87 5.97
C ASP A 173 2.49 -12.95 5.07
N ALA A 174 3.71 -13.39 4.77
CA ALA A 174 4.66 -12.63 3.95
C ALA A 174 4.13 -12.31 2.54
N ALA A 175 3.21 -13.13 1.99
CA ALA A 175 2.60 -12.88 0.68
C ALA A 175 1.54 -11.77 0.74
N ARG A 176 1.05 -11.45 1.93
CA ARG A 176 0.04 -10.42 2.19
C ARG A 176 0.59 -9.22 2.97
N ASP A 177 1.86 -9.25 3.36
CA ASP A 177 2.51 -8.17 4.11
C ASP A 177 2.36 -6.82 3.41
N GLN A 178 1.71 -5.87 4.11
CA GLN A 178 1.41 -4.53 3.63
C GLN A 178 2.29 -3.45 4.27
N SER A 179 3.31 -3.83 5.03
CA SER A 179 4.22 -2.89 5.69
C SER A 179 4.86 -1.89 4.71
N TYR A 180 5.14 -2.32 3.47
CA TYR A 180 5.61 -1.46 2.39
C TYR A 180 4.68 -0.26 2.11
N PHE A 181 3.37 -0.46 2.20
CA PHE A 181 2.38 0.59 1.91
C PHE A 181 2.07 1.48 3.11
N LEU A 182 2.65 1.17 4.27
CA LEU A 182 2.41 1.88 5.52
C LEU A 182 3.65 2.60 6.07
N PHE A 183 4.77 2.61 5.35
CA PHE A 183 6.03 3.21 5.80
C PHE A 183 5.90 4.68 6.21
N ALA A 184 4.97 5.42 5.61
CA ALA A 184 4.72 6.82 5.90
C ALA A 184 3.84 7.05 7.15
N THR A 185 3.45 5.99 7.87
CA THR A 185 2.74 6.08 9.14
C THR A 185 3.67 6.62 10.22
N THR A 186 3.33 7.73 10.85
CA THR A 186 4.14 8.31 11.92
C THR A 186 4.02 7.50 13.22
N ARG A 187 4.99 7.64 14.13
CA ARG A 187 4.96 6.98 15.43
C ARG A 187 3.69 7.33 16.23
N ALA A 188 3.26 8.60 16.19
CA ALA A 188 2.04 9.07 16.85
C ALA A 188 0.77 8.42 16.28
N GLN A 189 0.71 8.25 14.96
CA GLN A 189 -0.40 7.52 14.30
C GLN A 189 -0.37 6.04 14.68
N LEU A 190 0.81 5.40 14.62
CA LEU A 190 0.99 4.00 14.95
C LEU A 190 0.57 3.67 16.39
N GLY A 191 0.78 4.60 17.34
CA GLY A 191 0.30 4.48 18.71
C GLY A 191 -1.21 4.32 18.81
N PHE A 192 -1.97 4.96 17.92
CA PHE A 192 -3.44 4.93 17.88
C PHE A 192 -4.01 3.82 16.99
N LEU A 193 -3.21 3.24 16.11
CA LEU A 193 -3.64 2.20 15.17
C LEU A 193 -3.57 0.80 15.78
N ARG A 194 -4.46 -0.10 15.33
CA ARG A 194 -4.41 -1.54 15.64
C ARG A 194 -4.68 -2.36 14.37
N PHE A 195 -4.02 -3.50 14.26
CA PHE A 195 -4.03 -4.37 13.09
C PHE A 195 -4.24 -5.84 13.47
N PRO A 196 -5.47 -6.27 13.73
CA PRO A 196 -5.75 -7.62 14.25
C PRO A 196 -5.41 -8.78 13.31
N LEU A 197 -5.10 -8.50 12.03
CA LEU A 197 -4.76 -9.53 11.06
C LEU A 197 -3.25 -9.82 10.98
N ALA A 198 -2.43 -9.20 11.82
CA ALA A 198 -0.97 -9.34 11.82
C ALA A 198 -0.51 -10.81 11.84
N ASP A 199 -1.13 -11.60 12.70
CA ASP A 199 -0.74 -12.99 13.00
C ASP A 199 -1.63 -14.04 12.29
N LEU A 200 -2.52 -13.59 11.39
CA LEU A 200 -3.46 -14.47 10.68
C LEU A 200 -3.05 -14.61 9.20
N PRO A 201 -2.83 -15.84 8.72
CA PRO A 201 -2.67 -16.06 7.29
C PRO A 201 -4.00 -15.84 6.56
N LYS A 202 -3.96 -15.38 5.33
CA LYS A 202 -5.16 -15.03 4.55
C LYS A 202 -6.22 -16.15 4.46
N PRO A 203 -5.86 -17.43 4.31
CA PRO A 203 -6.84 -18.51 4.37
C PRO A 203 -7.63 -18.52 5.68
N ALA A 204 -6.97 -18.38 6.84
CA ALA A 204 -7.62 -18.34 8.14
C ALA A 204 -8.61 -17.15 8.25
N VAL A 205 -8.27 -15.98 7.70
CA VAL A 205 -9.18 -14.83 7.63
C VAL A 205 -10.45 -15.18 6.84
N ARG A 206 -10.32 -15.91 5.73
CA ARG A 206 -11.48 -16.37 4.94
C ARG A 206 -12.29 -17.43 5.65
N ASP A 207 -11.66 -18.34 6.39
CA ASP A 207 -12.34 -19.36 7.18
C ASP A 207 -13.14 -18.72 8.32
N ILE A 208 -12.58 -17.68 8.97
CA ILE A 208 -13.30 -16.88 9.97
C ILE A 208 -14.53 -16.18 9.32
N ALA A 209 -14.35 -15.56 8.16
CA ALA A 209 -15.45 -14.91 7.44
C ALA A 209 -16.57 -15.90 7.11
N ALA A 210 -16.21 -17.11 6.69
CA ALA A 210 -17.16 -18.18 6.37
C ALA A 210 -17.87 -18.72 7.63
N SER A 211 -17.12 -18.95 8.73
CA SER A 211 -17.69 -19.46 10.00
C SER A 211 -18.67 -18.48 10.62
N LEU A 212 -18.44 -17.18 10.44
CA LEU A 212 -19.35 -16.10 10.86
C LEU A 212 -20.48 -15.82 9.85
N ASN A 213 -20.54 -16.58 8.74
CA ASN A 213 -21.48 -16.38 7.64
C ASN A 213 -21.51 -14.93 7.12
N LEU A 214 -20.35 -14.24 7.08
CA LEU A 214 -20.30 -12.88 6.60
C LEU A 214 -20.68 -12.80 5.12
N PRO A 215 -21.50 -11.83 4.69
CA PRO A 215 -21.96 -11.72 3.31
C PRO A 215 -20.85 -11.60 2.28
N VAL A 216 -19.66 -11.17 2.73
CA VAL A 216 -18.48 -10.91 1.91
C VAL A 216 -17.46 -12.07 1.89
N ALA A 217 -17.72 -13.20 2.55
CA ALA A 217 -16.76 -14.31 2.72
C ALA A 217 -16.16 -14.81 1.40
N ILE A 218 -16.94 -14.84 0.32
CA ILE A 218 -16.52 -15.28 -1.02
C ILE A 218 -16.07 -14.13 -1.94
N LYS A 219 -16.10 -12.88 -1.43
CA LYS A 219 -15.71 -11.72 -2.24
C LYS A 219 -14.24 -11.80 -2.62
N PRO A 220 -13.86 -11.57 -3.90
CA PRO A 220 -12.46 -11.53 -4.29
C PRO A 220 -11.73 -10.35 -3.64
N ASP A 221 -10.43 -10.52 -3.41
CA ASP A 221 -9.58 -9.42 -2.95
C ASP A 221 -9.41 -8.39 -4.06
N SER A 222 -9.27 -7.11 -3.68
CA SER A 222 -8.88 -6.05 -4.62
C SER A 222 -7.46 -6.35 -5.14
N GLN A 223 -7.32 -6.43 -6.47
CA GLN A 223 -6.04 -6.79 -7.11
C GLN A 223 -5.27 -5.59 -7.63
N ASP A 224 -5.89 -4.42 -7.72
CA ASP A 224 -5.31 -3.23 -8.36
C ASP A 224 -5.69 -1.94 -7.61
N ILE A 225 -5.20 -0.81 -8.10
CA ILE A 225 -5.52 0.52 -7.58
C ILE A 225 -7.03 0.73 -7.69
N CYS A 226 -7.68 1.04 -6.58
CA CYS A 226 -9.13 1.02 -6.45
C CYS A 226 -9.89 1.92 -7.45
N PHE A 227 -9.29 3.04 -7.90
CA PHE A 227 -9.89 3.95 -8.87
C PHE A 227 -9.39 3.74 -10.32
N VAL A 228 -8.57 2.72 -10.58
CA VAL A 228 -8.07 2.37 -11.92
C VAL A 228 -8.68 1.05 -12.38
N PRO A 229 -9.86 1.05 -12.98
CA PRO A 229 -10.47 -0.15 -13.48
C PRO A 229 -9.65 -0.72 -14.65
N ASN A 230 -9.37 -2.01 -14.62
CA ASN A 230 -8.69 -2.76 -15.69
C ASN A 230 -7.20 -2.41 -15.90
N GLY A 231 -6.50 -1.84 -14.92
CA GLY A 231 -5.05 -1.61 -14.96
C GLY A 231 -4.54 -0.64 -16.03
N LYS A 232 -5.41 0.18 -16.63
CA LYS A 232 -5.04 1.14 -17.68
C LYS A 232 -4.75 2.50 -17.08
N TYR A 233 -3.60 2.66 -16.45
CA TYR A 233 -3.18 3.89 -15.76
C TYR A 233 -3.13 5.10 -16.68
N ALA A 234 -2.54 4.96 -17.88
CA ALA A 234 -2.44 6.03 -18.86
C ALA A 234 -3.81 6.58 -19.30
N ASP A 235 -4.82 5.73 -19.46
CA ASP A 235 -6.18 6.14 -19.81
C ASP A 235 -6.81 6.99 -18.70
N VAL A 236 -6.53 6.67 -17.43
CA VAL A 236 -7.01 7.45 -16.28
C VAL A 236 -6.29 8.80 -16.23
N VAL A 237 -4.96 8.83 -16.41
CA VAL A 237 -4.19 10.08 -16.45
C VAL A 237 -4.65 10.98 -17.58
N ALA A 238 -4.84 10.45 -18.79
CA ALA A 238 -5.32 11.22 -19.95
C ALA A 238 -6.72 11.83 -19.73
N LYS A 239 -7.62 11.15 -18.98
CA LYS A 239 -8.93 11.69 -18.60
C LYS A 239 -8.82 12.80 -17.56
N LEU A 240 -7.95 12.63 -16.56
CA LEU A 240 -7.76 13.60 -15.48
C LEU A 240 -7.00 14.86 -15.94
N ARG A 241 -6.13 14.71 -16.91
CA ARG A 241 -5.27 15.75 -17.47
C ARG A 241 -5.36 15.72 -19.01
N PRO A 242 -6.38 16.31 -19.61
CA PRO A 242 -6.49 16.42 -21.07
C PRO A 242 -5.24 17.08 -21.65
N GLY A 243 -4.64 16.46 -22.69
CA GLY A 243 -3.36 16.90 -23.26
C GLY A 243 -2.12 16.28 -22.61
N ALA A 244 -2.28 15.39 -21.63
CA ALA A 244 -1.16 14.69 -20.97
C ALA A 244 -0.32 13.80 -21.90
N ALA A 245 -0.93 13.29 -22.97
CA ALA A 245 -0.26 12.46 -23.96
C ALA A 245 0.36 13.37 -25.05
N GLU A 246 1.61 13.78 -24.86
CA GLU A 246 2.36 14.54 -25.86
C GLU A 246 3.39 13.64 -26.53
N PRO A 247 3.44 13.65 -27.89
CA PRO A 247 4.43 12.87 -28.64
C PRO A 247 5.87 13.26 -28.30
N GLY A 248 6.77 12.30 -28.36
CA GLY A 248 8.18 12.50 -28.11
C GLY A 248 9.05 11.40 -28.69
N GLU A 249 10.32 11.37 -28.34
CA GLU A 249 11.31 10.46 -28.88
C GLU A 249 11.63 9.32 -27.91
N ILE A 250 11.90 8.14 -28.51
CA ILE A 250 12.49 7.00 -27.80
C ILE A 250 13.97 6.98 -28.16
N LEU A 251 14.84 7.20 -27.16
CA LEU A 251 16.29 7.24 -27.32
C LEU A 251 16.91 5.99 -26.67
N HIS A 252 17.90 5.46 -27.32
CA HIS A 252 18.80 4.48 -26.70
C HIS A 252 19.77 5.21 -25.74
N VAL A 253 20.24 4.52 -24.70
CA VAL A 253 21.20 5.12 -23.71
C VAL A 253 22.50 5.62 -24.32
N ASP A 254 22.86 5.22 -25.57
CA ASP A 254 23.99 5.75 -26.33
C ASP A 254 23.67 7.02 -27.16
N GLY A 255 22.44 7.55 -27.02
CA GLY A 255 21.99 8.78 -27.67
C GLY A 255 21.33 8.60 -29.04
N ARG A 256 21.23 7.39 -29.59
CA ARG A 256 20.55 7.15 -30.88
C ARG A 256 19.03 7.23 -30.71
N VAL A 257 18.34 7.92 -31.62
CA VAL A 257 16.87 7.91 -31.71
C VAL A 257 16.43 6.59 -32.33
N LEU A 258 15.59 5.84 -31.62
CA LEU A 258 15.08 4.54 -32.06
C LEU A 258 13.65 4.63 -32.59
N GLY A 259 12.91 5.67 -32.27
CA GLY A 259 11.52 5.85 -32.67
C GLY A 259 10.85 7.00 -31.95
N THR A 260 9.52 7.04 -32.06
CA THR A 260 8.68 8.04 -31.38
C THR A 260 7.60 7.35 -30.57
N HIS A 261 6.99 8.09 -29.63
CA HIS A 261 5.88 7.65 -28.81
C HIS A 261 4.78 8.73 -28.72
N ASP A 262 3.57 8.31 -28.34
CA ASP A 262 2.40 9.19 -28.22
C ASP A 262 2.26 9.86 -26.84
N GLY A 263 3.17 9.58 -25.90
CA GLY A 263 3.19 10.18 -24.56
C GLY A 263 4.03 9.38 -23.57
N VAL A 264 4.81 10.09 -22.73
CA VAL A 264 5.65 9.50 -21.66
C VAL A 264 4.80 8.71 -20.66
N ILE A 265 3.52 9.08 -20.48
CA ILE A 265 2.57 8.44 -19.58
C ILE A 265 2.29 6.97 -19.91
N HIS A 266 2.67 6.48 -21.08
CA HIS A 266 2.52 5.08 -21.49
C HIS A 266 3.70 4.19 -21.07
N PHE A 267 4.73 4.78 -20.44
CA PHE A 267 5.97 4.09 -20.10
C PHE A 267 6.22 4.09 -18.60
N THR A 268 6.94 3.07 -18.16
CA THR A 268 7.36 2.92 -16.76
C THR A 268 8.77 2.34 -16.72
N VAL A 269 9.62 2.79 -15.82
CA VAL A 269 11.00 2.26 -15.64
C VAL A 269 10.96 0.74 -15.42
N GLY A 270 11.76 0.02 -16.19
CA GLY A 270 11.79 -1.45 -16.24
C GLY A 270 10.81 -2.08 -17.22
N GLN A 271 9.99 -1.31 -17.92
CA GLN A 271 9.08 -1.84 -18.96
C GLN A 271 9.88 -2.37 -20.15
N ARG A 272 9.54 -3.60 -20.60
CA ARG A 272 10.13 -4.28 -21.75
C ARG A 272 9.19 -4.35 -22.94
N ARG A 273 7.88 -4.52 -22.69
CA ARG A 273 6.87 -4.75 -23.76
C ARG A 273 6.17 -3.45 -24.13
N GLY A 274 5.70 -3.36 -25.38
CA GLY A 274 4.92 -2.22 -25.83
C GLY A 274 5.75 -0.96 -26.10
N LEU A 275 7.06 -1.10 -26.35
CA LEU A 275 7.93 0.04 -26.67
C LEU A 275 7.74 0.56 -28.10
N GLY A 276 7.14 -0.23 -29.01
CA GLY A 276 6.93 0.16 -30.39
C GLY A 276 8.20 0.21 -31.26
N ILE A 277 9.33 -0.33 -30.78
CA ILE A 277 10.62 -0.35 -31.46
C ILE A 277 11.06 -1.80 -31.73
N ALA A 278 11.80 -2.00 -32.83
CA ALA A 278 12.35 -3.31 -33.23
C ALA A 278 13.86 -3.18 -33.41
N THR A 279 14.63 -3.66 -32.44
CA THR A 279 16.11 -3.53 -32.42
C THR A 279 16.85 -4.86 -32.48
N GLY A 280 16.13 -5.99 -32.51
CA GLY A 280 16.77 -7.33 -32.49
C GLY A 280 17.20 -7.78 -31.09
N GLU A 281 17.43 -6.87 -30.16
CA GLU A 281 17.79 -7.13 -28.76
C GLU A 281 16.71 -6.64 -27.81
N PRO A 282 16.52 -7.29 -26.63
CA PRO A 282 15.58 -6.83 -25.64
C PRO A 282 16.03 -5.50 -25.02
N LEU A 283 15.21 -4.46 -25.17
CA LEU A 283 15.43 -3.18 -24.49
C LEU A 283 14.39 -2.97 -23.38
N PHE A 284 14.79 -2.15 -22.41
CA PHE A 284 14.01 -1.79 -21.24
C PHE A 284 13.98 -0.28 -21.08
N VAL A 285 12.87 0.27 -20.59
CA VAL A 285 12.82 1.68 -20.19
C VAL A 285 13.73 1.88 -18.98
N VAL A 286 14.74 2.73 -19.14
CA VAL A 286 15.75 3.02 -18.10
C VAL A 286 15.41 4.32 -17.38
N LYS A 287 14.96 5.35 -18.14
CA LYS A 287 14.65 6.67 -17.60
C LYS A 287 13.52 7.31 -18.42
N LEU A 288 12.72 8.10 -17.75
CA LEU A 288 11.73 8.98 -18.35
C LEU A 288 12.13 10.43 -18.10
N ASP A 289 12.18 11.24 -19.16
CA ASP A 289 12.33 12.69 -19.07
C ASP A 289 11.05 13.34 -19.59
N ALA A 290 10.17 13.65 -18.65
CA ALA A 290 8.87 14.23 -18.98
C ALA A 290 8.99 15.66 -19.55
N ALA A 291 9.98 16.43 -19.10
CA ALA A 291 10.19 17.81 -19.56
C ALA A 291 10.68 17.84 -21.01
N ALA A 292 11.61 16.95 -21.36
CA ALA A 292 12.09 16.79 -22.73
C ALA A 292 11.17 15.90 -23.60
N LYS A 293 10.13 15.28 -23.01
CA LYS A 293 9.24 14.29 -23.66
C LYS A 293 10.02 13.11 -24.26
N GLN A 294 10.99 12.60 -23.50
CA GLN A 294 11.91 11.55 -23.95
C GLN A 294 11.79 10.31 -23.09
N VAL A 295 11.84 9.15 -23.75
CA VAL A 295 11.90 7.82 -23.13
C VAL A 295 13.25 7.21 -23.46
N PHE A 296 14.08 7.01 -22.43
CA PHE A 296 15.38 6.36 -22.60
C PHE A 296 15.25 4.86 -22.41
N VAL A 297 15.77 4.11 -23.37
CA VAL A 297 15.77 2.67 -23.34
C VAL A 297 17.20 2.12 -23.48
N GLY A 298 17.44 0.98 -22.86
CA GLY A 298 18.76 0.33 -22.89
C GLY A 298 18.69 -1.15 -22.58
N PRO A 299 19.82 -1.85 -22.65
CA PRO A 299 19.92 -3.24 -22.23
C PRO A 299 19.61 -3.39 -20.72
N LYS A 300 19.38 -4.62 -20.28
CA LYS A 300 18.90 -4.93 -18.90
C LYS A 300 19.88 -4.39 -17.82
N GLU A 301 21.14 -4.41 -18.08
CA GLU A 301 22.22 -3.99 -17.21
C GLU A 301 22.10 -2.50 -16.81
N CYS A 302 21.50 -1.68 -17.67
CA CYS A 302 21.22 -0.27 -17.39
C CYS A 302 20.12 -0.05 -16.35
N LEU A 303 19.39 -1.09 -15.95
CA LEU A 303 18.43 -1.02 -14.85
C LEU A 303 19.05 -1.19 -13.47
N ALA A 304 20.33 -1.59 -13.41
CA ALA A 304 21.03 -1.83 -12.16
C ALA A 304 21.27 -0.51 -11.39
N VAL A 305 20.82 -0.44 -10.15
CA VAL A 305 20.90 0.73 -9.28
C VAL A 305 21.55 0.34 -7.98
N THR A 306 22.51 1.13 -7.51
CA THR A 306 23.13 0.97 -6.18
C THR A 306 22.93 2.18 -5.28
N HIS A 307 22.65 3.36 -5.84
CA HIS A 307 22.44 4.58 -5.07
C HIS A 307 21.02 5.10 -5.29
N ILE A 308 20.31 5.35 -4.20
CA ILE A 308 18.89 5.77 -4.20
C ILE A 308 18.77 7.03 -3.36
N THR A 309 18.47 8.17 -3.99
CA THR A 309 18.17 9.43 -3.30
C THR A 309 16.72 9.46 -2.87
N LEU A 310 16.46 9.93 -1.65
CA LEU A 310 15.15 9.89 -1.01
C LEU A 310 14.66 11.29 -0.63
N THR A 311 13.34 11.44 -0.64
CA THR A 311 12.62 12.62 -0.10
C THR A 311 11.51 12.19 0.86
N ASP A 312 11.02 13.14 1.65
CA ASP A 312 9.92 12.92 2.61
C ASP A 312 10.12 11.65 3.46
N VAL A 313 11.32 11.50 4.04
CA VAL A 313 11.65 10.32 4.84
C VAL A 313 10.89 10.37 6.18
N ASN A 314 10.26 9.26 6.52
CA ASN A 314 9.65 8.99 7.81
C ASN A 314 10.48 7.95 8.56
N TRP A 315 10.98 8.29 9.77
CA TRP A 315 11.73 7.38 10.61
C TRP A 315 10.92 7.00 11.85
N ILE A 316 10.67 5.71 12.03
CA ILE A 316 9.95 5.14 13.17
C ILE A 316 10.78 4.08 13.93
N GLY A 317 12.07 3.98 13.60
CA GLY A 317 13.03 3.16 14.32
C GLY A 317 13.30 3.67 15.74
N GLU A 318 14.48 3.47 16.27
CA GLU A 318 14.88 4.02 17.58
C GLU A 318 14.90 5.56 17.56
N HIS A 319 14.74 6.16 18.76
CA HIS A 319 14.92 7.60 18.93
C HIS A 319 16.36 8.01 18.69
N VAL A 320 16.54 9.03 17.86
CA VAL A 320 17.86 9.62 17.55
C VAL A 320 17.85 11.12 17.86
N THR A 321 18.98 11.66 18.30
CA THR A 321 19.14 13.09 18.63
C THR A 321 19.50 13.94 17.40
N GLY A 322 19.01 13.58 16.25
CA GLY A 322 19.23 14.23 14.96
C GLY A 322 19.37 13.20 13.86
N GLU A 323 19.04 13.58 12.65
CA GLU A 323 19.08 12.66 11.50
C GLU A 323 20.50 12.18 11.21
N ASP A 324 21.52 13.03 11.43
CA ASP A 324 22.93 12.68 11.22
C ASP A 324 23.40 11.47 12.04
N ALA A 325 22.72 11.15 13.15
CA ALA A 325 22.99 9.95 13.96
C ALA A 325 22.66 8.65 13.20
N LEU A 326 21.92 8.74 12.10
CA LEU A 326 21.56 7.60 11.25
C LEU A 326 22.53 7.44 10.06
N ASP A 327 23.50 8.33 9.89
CA ASP A 327 24.52 8.19 8.84
C ASP A 327 25.34 6.93 9.06
N GLY A 328 25.54 6.15 8.00
CA GLY A 328 26.21 4.84 8.09
C GLY A 328 25.34 3.71 8.67
N ARG A 329 24.09 3.97 9.06
CA ARG A 329 23.18 2.94 9.59
C ARG A 329 22.92 1.84 8.58
N ARG A 330 23.11 0.59 8.99
CA ARG A 330 22.75 -0.60 8.20
C ARG A 330 21.23 -0.82 8.22
N VAL A 331 20.66 -1.08 7.05
CA VAL A 331 19.23 -1.38 6.86
C VAL A 331 19.05 -2.49 5.83
N LEU A 332 17.88 -3.12 5.85
CA LEU A 332 17.39 -3.86 4.69
C LEU A 332 16.41 -2.94 3.94
N ALA A 333 16.71 -2.62 2.69
CA ALA A 333 15.95 -1.69 1.87
C ALA A 333 15.03 -2.43 0.90
N ARG A 334 13.71 -2.15 0.94
CA ARG A 334 12.72 -2.71 0.01
C ARG A 334 12.26 -1.61 -0.93
N VAL A 335 12.58 -1.75 -2.21
CA VAL A 335 12.32 -0.75 -3.25
C VAL A 335 11.11 -1.05 -4.13
N ARG A 336 10.48 -2.19 -3.90
CA ARG A 336 9.22 -2.63 -4.57
C ARG A 336 8.42 -3.53 -3.64
N SER A 337 7.10 -3.42 -3.68
CA SER A 337 6.20 -4.24 -2.86
C SER A 337 6.31 -5.74 -3.14
N THR A 338 6.74 -6.13 -4.34
CA THR A 338 6.81 -7.52 -4.79
C THR A 338 8.17 -8.18 -4.61
N ARG A 339 9.20 -7.41 -4.13
CA ARG A 339 10.54 -7.93 -3.92
C ARG A 339 10.90 -8.02 -2.43
N PRO A 340 11.75 -8.96 -2.02
CA PRO A 340 12.29 -8.97 -0.67
C PRO A 340 13.17 -7.73 -0.43
N PRO A 341 13.36 -7.29 0.81
CA PRO A 341 14.31 -6.25 1.14
C PRO A 341 15.76 -6.74 0.95
N VAL A 342 16.64 -5.84 0.55
CA VAL A 342 18.07 -6.12 0.27
C VAL A 342 18.97 -5.27 1.18
N PRO A 343 20.19 -5.74 1.54
CA PRO A 343 21.08 -5.00 2.41
C PRO A 343 21.56 -3.68 1.79
N GLY A 344 21.67 -2.65 2.63
CA GLY A 344 22.18 -1.34 2.26
C GLY A 344 22.55 -0.50 3.47
N THR A 345 23.04 0.70 3.22
CA THR A 345 23.50 1.65 4.22
C THR A 345 22.86 3.01 3.97
N LEU A 346 22.32 3.63 5.01
CA LEU A 346 21.84 5.01 4.95
C LEU A 346 23.00 5.97 4.84
N GLN A 347 22.83 7.03 4.05
CA GLN A 347 23.72 8.18 3.97
C GLN A 347 22.89 9.45 4.09
N ILE A 348 23.26 10.35 5.00
CA ILE A 348 22.46 11.52 5.37
C ILE A 348 23.05 12.83 4.89
N GLY A 349 24.31 12.93 4.55
CA GLY A 349 25.09 14.11 4.19
C GLY A 349 24.35 15.26 3.48
N ALA A 350 24.23 15.23 2.15
CA ALA A 350 23.51 16.25 1.37
C ALA A 350 21.98 16.01 1.28
N GLY A 351 21.46 15.13 2.11
CA GLY A 351 20.07 14.64 2.12
C GLY A 351 20.07 13.12 2.29
N TRP A 352 18.87 12.56 2.39
CA TRP A 352 18.71 11.13 2.60
C TRP A 352 19.01 10.31 1.33
N SER A 353 19.84 9.30 1.48
CA SER A 353 20.06 8.30 0.44
C SER A 353 20.32 6.90 1.03
N VAL A 354 20.19 5.89 0.18
CA VAL A 354 20.56 4.51 0.48
C VAL A 354 21.55 4.03 -0.55
N VAL A 355 22.67 3.48 -0.08
CA VAL A 355 23.61 2.74 -0.92
C VAL A 355 23.39 1.26 -0.70
N LEU A 356 22.95 0.56 -1.73
CA LEU A 356 22.76 -0.88 -1.72
C LEU A 356 24.09 -1.62 -1.82
N ASP A 357 24.23 -2.75 -1.14
CA ASP A 357 25.42 -3.59 -1.22
C ASP A 357 25.58 -4.23 -2.60
N HIS A 358 24.48 -4.57 -3.21
CA HIS A 358 24.39 -5.15 -4.55
C HIS A 358 23.39 -4.38 -5.40
N PRO A 359 23.61 -4.29 -6.73
CA PRO A 359 22.68 -3.61 -7.63
C PRO A 359 21.29 -4.24 -7.59
N GLU A 360 20.25 -3.39 -7.53
CA GLU A 360 18.85 -3.78 -7.65
C GLU A 360 18.27 -3.25 -8.96
N GLU A 361 17.52 -4.09 -9.67
CA GLU A 361 17.00 -3.76 -11.01
C GLU A 361 15.65 -3.08 -10.95
N GLY A 362 15.47 -2.06 -11.80
CA GLY A 362 14.17 -1.42 -12.04
C GLY A 362 13.64 -0.66 -10.83
N VAL A 363 14.53 -0.06 -10.07
CA VAL A 363 14.19 0.94 -9.06
C VAL A 363 13.66 2.20 -9.76
N ALA A 364 12.44 2.61 -9.43
CA ALA A 364 11.76 3.69 -10.15
C ALA A 364 11.52 4.90 -9.24
N PRO A 365 11.84 6.12 -9.69
CA PRO A 365 11.42 7.36 -9.03
C PRO A 365 9.89 7.40 -8.82
N GLY A 366 9.44 7.92 -7.68
CA GLY A 366 8.03 7.94 -7.27
C GLY A 366 7.58 6.69 -6.51
N GLN A 367 8.37 5.60 -6.51
CA GLN A 367 8.18 4.44 -5.63
C GLN A 367 8.73 4.71 -4.23
N ALA A 368 8.49 3.81 -3.29
CA ALA A 368 9.03 3.89 -1.94
C ALA A 368 10.32 3.06 -1.80
N CYS A 369 11.20 3.52 -0.92
CA CYS A 369 12.27 2.72 -0.34
C CYS A 369 11.98 2.57 1.15
N VAL A 370 11.59 1.37 1.57
CA VAL A 370 11.18 1.08 2.94
C VAL A 370 12.31 0.38 3.68
N PHE A 371 12.60 0.84 4.90
CA PHE A 371 13.70 0.35 5.72
C PHE A 371 13.23 -0.66 6.75
N TYR A 372 13.93 -1.77 6.84
CA TYR A 372 13.70 -2.82 7.84
C TYR A 372 14.97 -3.06 8.66
N ASP A 373 14.81 -3.50 9.90
CA ASP A 373 15.93 -3.76 10.80
C ASP A 373 16.64 -5.06 10.39
N PRO A 374 17.95 -5.02 10.09
CA PRO A 374 18.70 -6.23 9.76
C PRO A 374 18.91 -7.16 10.97
N ASN A 375 18.78 -6.66 12.22
CA ASN A 375 19.07 -7.43 13.42
C ASN A 375 17.96 -8.40 13.81
N ASP A 376 16.71 -8.19 13.31
CA ASP A 376 15.58 -9.08 13.51
C ASP A 376 15.12 -9.75 12.20
N ASN A 377 16.06 -9.96 11.29
CA ASN A 377 15.80 -10.57 9.97
C ASN A 377 14.83 -9.77 9.09
N GLY A 378 14.74 -8.47 9.31
CA GLY A 378 13.88 -7.57 8.53
C GLY A 378 12.40 -7.64 8.90
N ASP A 379 12.08 -8.02 10.12
CA ASP A 379 10.71 -8.04 10.59
C ASP A 379 10.22 -6.64 11.00
N ARG A 380 11.04 -5.90 11.78
CA ARG A 380 10.73 -4.54 12.22
C ARG A 380 10.91 -3.53 11.10
N VAL A 381 9.92 -2.67 10.90
CA VAL A 381 9.98 -1.52 9.99
C VAL A 381 10.62 -0.35 10.70
N LEU A 382 11.67 0.20 10.11
CA LEU A 382 12.37 1.38 10.63
C LEU A 382 11.87 2.69 10.00
N GLY A 383 11.11 2.59 8.90
CA GLY A 383 10.60 3.74 8.17
C GLY A 383 10.78 3.61 6.67
N GLY A 384 10.97 4.75 6.00
CA GLY A 384 11.20 4.78 4.56
C GLY A 384 11.04 6.18 3.99
N GLY A 385 11.28 6.32 2.69
CA GLY A 385 11.14 7.57 1.95
C GLY A 385 10.71 7.33 0.51
N TRP A 386 10.37 8.41 -0.18
CA TRP A 386 10.05 8.37 -1.59
C TRP A 386 11.33 8.40 -2.42
N ILE A 387 11.45 7.54 -3.41
CA ILE A 387 12.58 7.50 -4.34
C ILE A 387 12.49 8.72 -5.25
N ALA A 388 13.42 9.66 -5.11
CA ALA A 388 13.50 10.87 -5.92
C ALA A 388 14.37 10.65 -7.15
N ALA A 389 15.51 9.99 -6.99
CA ALA A 389 16.46 9.70 -8.06
C ALA A 389 17.22 8.40 -7.80
N THR A 390 17.82 7.86 -8.84
CA THR A 390 18.62 6.64 -8.80
C THR A 390 19.90 6.79 -9.60
N ALA A 391 20.99 6.13 -9.15
CA ALA A 391 22.26 6.10 -9.89
C ALA A 391 22.98 4.76 -9.74
N LEU A 392 23.84 4.43 -10.70
CA LEU A 392 24.85 3.38 -10.56
C LEU A 392 26.01 3.91 -9.69
N ARG A 393 26.60 3.05 -8.86
CA ARG A 393 27.77 3.41 -8.05
C ARG A 393 29.04 3.64 -8.87
N ALA A 394 29.13 3.10 -10.07
CA ALA A 394 30.32 3.16 -10.90
C ALA A 394 30.25 4.32 -11.90
N GLU A 395 31.22 5.23 -11.79
CA GLU A 395 31.71 6.08 -12.86
C GLU A 395 30.72 7.10 -13.46
N GLY A 396 30.30 8.11 -12.70
CA GLY A 396 30.02 9.43 -13.28
C GLY A 396 28.93 9.55 -14.37
N LEU A 397 28.20 8.51 -14.69
CA LEU A 397 27.05 8.52 -15.56
C LEU A 397 25.78 8.82 -14.73
N ALA A 398 25.56 10.09 -14.46
CA ALA A 398 24.23 10.58 -14.14
C ALA A 398 23.38 10.42 -15.42
N LEU A 399 22.52 9.42 -15.47
CA LEU A 399 21.47 9.27 -16.47
C LEU A 399 20.34 10.27 -16.21
#